data_0f460dea69eac3c34cd86dbf235e45e9
#
_entry.id   0f460dea69eac3c34cd86dbf235e45e9
#
_cell.length_a   1.000
_cell.length_b   1.000
_cell.length_c   1.000
_cell.angle_alpha   90.00
_cell.angle_beta   90.00
_cell.angle_gamma   90.00
#
_symmetry.space_group_name_H-M   'P 1'
#
loop_
_entity.id
_entity.type
_entity.pdbx_description
1 polymer ?
#
loop_
_entity_poly.entity_id
_entity_poly.type
_entity_poly.pdbx_seq_one_letter_code
_entity_poly.pdbx_strand_id
1 'polypeptide(L)'
;STVKEELRDFAVKDTAEITKIYLADREGNAITLTRGNGGEWKVNDKYLARRSNILNLLEVIYKVDVRTKVAKSAYNNVIKRIASNGIKCEIYLNGKDKAEKIYYVGGQTEDILGTFMIIENSNSPFVTHIPGFNGYLTPRYSPKESNWKDPALFTYQPEEISSIKLEYANYPQNSFIIDISNGNKKVTSPDGSGLLSEPDTIGIDNYLRLYSTIYYETEVADKTKSGIDSLLSTPPSISFSIVDKQNKKRELFIFPMPLAANSMNQVDSIGRKLKYDPDRLYGYLQPENILVFIQQQTINKLFR
;
A
#
# COMPACT_ATOMS: atom_id res chain seq x y z
N SER A 1 -24.96 -5.39 -36.10
CA SER A 1 -24.16 -6.31 -35.29
C SER A 1 -23.03 -5.59 -34.55
N THR A 2 -22.35 -4.64 -35.15
CA THR A 2 -21.20 -3.90 -34.60
C THR A 2 -21.55 -3.13 -33.31
N VAL A 3 -22.67 -2.42 -33.26
CA VAL A 3 -23.10 -1.66 -32.05
C VAL A 3 -23.35 -2.56 -30.83
N LYS A 4 -23.64 -3.85 -31.02
CA LYS A 4 -23.89 -4.79 -29.93
C LYS A 4 -22.58 -5.38 -29.35
N GLU A 5 -21.51 -5.39 -30.12
CA GLU A 5 -20.18 -5.86 -29.65
C GLU A 5 -19.50 -4.80 -28.81
N GLU A 6 -19.51 -3.53 -29.21
CA GLU A 6 -18.92 -2.42 -28.45
C GLU A 6 -19.51 -2.29 -27.04
N LEU A 7 -20.81 -2.57 -26.86
CA LEU A 7 -21.46 -2.52 -25.55
C LEU A 7 -21.11 -3.69 -24.61
N ARG A 8 -20.37 -4.67 -25.09
CA ARG A 8 -19.92 -5.87 -24.34
C ARG A 8 -18.41 -5.92 -24.13
N ASP A 9 -17.68 -5.03 -24.75
CA ASP A 9 -16.23 -5.03 -24.75
C ASP A 9 -15.70 -4.22 -23.57
N PHE A 10 -15.57 -4.87 -22.41
CA PHE A 10 -14.98 -4.30 -21.19
C PHE A 10 -13.45 -4.40 -21.14
N ALA A 11 -12.87 -5.37 -21.85
CA ALA A 11 -11.43 -5.65 -21.77
C ALA A 11 -10.58 -4.67 -22.57
N VAL A 12 -9.36 -4.45 -22.12
CA VAL A 12 -8.26 -3.85 -22.90
C VAL A 12 -7.19 -4.91 -23.05
N LYS A 13 -6.97 -5.36 -24.30
CA LYS A 13 -6.05 -6.49 -24.59
C LYS A 13 -4.58 -6.09 -24.55
N ASP A 14 -4.25 -4.88 -24.93
CA ASP A 14 -2.89 -4.38 -24.76
C ASP A 14 -2.76 -3.52 -23.50
N THR A 15 -2.53 -4.18 -22.38
CA THR A 15 -2.33 -3.49 -21.09
C THR A 15 -0.99 -2.74 -21.01
N ALA A 16 -0.06 -3.00 -21.93
CA ALA A 16 1.19 -2.25 -21.99
C ALA A 16 0.97 -0.81 -22.46
N GLU A 17 -0.06 -0.57 -23.25
CA GLU A 17 -0.45 0.78 -23.69
C GLU A 17 -1.19 1.60 -22.63
N ILE A 18 -1.66 0.99 -21.53
CA ILE A 18 -2.36 1.71 -20.46
C ILE A 18 -1.35 2.60 -19.74
N THR A 19 -1.62 3.90 -19.77
CA THR A 19 -0.78 4.92 -19.10
C THR A 19 -1.44 5.54 -17.90
N LYS A 20 -2.78 5.51 -17.83
CA LYS A 20 -3.54 6.06 -16.70
C LYS A 20 -4.84 5.30 -16.49
N ILE A 21 -5.20 5.07 -15.23
CA ILE A 21 -6.50 4.52 -14.80
C ILE A 21 -7.07 5.46 -13.74
N TYR A 22 -8.32 5.87 -13.90
CA TYR A 22 -9.06 6.66 -12.92
C TYR A 22 -10.18 5.83 -12.33
N LEU A 23 -10.29 5.81 -10.99
CA LEU A 23 -11.34 5.11 -10.26
C LEU A 23 -12.02 6.08 -9.31
N ALA A 24 -13.36 6.11 -9.32
CA ALA A 24 -14.15 6.97 -8.43
C ALA A 24 -15.46 6.32 -8.03
N ASP A 25 -15.91 6.54 -6.78
CA ASP A 25 -17.22 6.12 -6.28
C ASP A 25 -18.14 7.32 -6.04
N ARG A 26 -19.30 7.05 -5.46
CA ARG A 26 -20.30 8.07 -5.10
C ARG A 26 -20.13 8.63 -3.69
N GLU A 27 -19.22 8.05 -2.89
CA GLU A 27 -18.90 8.49 -1.54
C GLU A 27 -17.85 9.60 -1.53
N GLY A 28 -17.34 9.99 -2.70
CA GLY A 28 -16.32 11.03 -2.85
C GLY A 28 -14.89 10.50 -2.86
N ASN A 29 -14.71 9.17 -2.84
CA ASN A 29 -13.38 8.59 -3.03
C ASN A 29 -13.03 8.61 -4.52
N ALA A 30 -11.83 9.06 -4.84
CA ALA A 30 -11.29 9.03 -6.20
C ALA A 30 -9.77 8.86 -6.17
N ILE A 31 -9.25 8.08 -7.10
CA ILE A 31 -7.81 7.90 -7.30
C ILE A 31 -7.46 7.93 -8.78
N THR A 32 -6.26 8.39 -9.06
CA THR A 32 -5.60 8.26 -10.36
C THR A 32 -4.38 7.37 -10.20
N LEU A 33 -4.29 6.35 -11.02
CA LEU A 33 -3.12 5.49 -11.16
C LEU A 33 -2.41 5.88 -12.45
N THR A 34 -1.16 6.34 -12.38
CA THR A 34 -0.39 6.82 -13.54
C THR A 34 0.87 5.98 -13.68
N ARG A 35 1.14 5.49 -14.90
CA ARG A 35 2.35 4.74 -15.22
C ARG A 35 3.49 5.71 -15.55
N GLY A 36 4.62 5.56 -14.86
CA GLY A 36 5.85 6.28 -15.15
C GLY A 36 6.66 5.66 -16.30
N ASN A 37 7.66 6.39 -16.78
CA ASN A 37 8.51 5.97 -17.90
C ASN A 37 9.34 4.71 -17.61
N GLY A 38 9.63 4.42 -16.34
CA GLY A 38 10.32 3.21 -15.90
C GLY A 38 9.40 2.01 -15.68
N GLY A 39 8.10 2.16 -15.96
CA GLY A 39 7.09 1.10 -15.77
C GLY A 39 6.51 1.01 -14.36
N GLU A 40 7.02 1.81 -13.41
CA GLU A 40 6.41 1.98 -12.10
C GLU A 40 5.07 2.72 -12.21
N TRP A 41 4.20 2.49 -11.23
CA TRP A 41 2.92 3.18 -11.13
C TRP A 41 2.87 4.08 -9.90
N LYS A 42 2.20 5.22 -10.02
CA LYS A 42 1.96 6.16 -8.94
C LYS A 42 0.48 6.30 -8.65
N VAL A 43 0.16 6.52 -7.39
CA VAL A 43 -1.19 6.87 -6.93
C VAL A 43 -1.25 8.38 -6.74
N ASN A 44 -2.18 9.05 -7.43
CA ASN A 44 -2.41 10.50 -7.37
C ASN A 44 -1.13 11.30 -7.66
N ASP A 45 -0.25 10.77 -8.51
CA ASP A 45 1.08 11.30 -8.86
C ASP A 45 2.03 11.54 -7.66
N LYS A 46 1.62 11.08 -6.48
CA LYS A 46 2.30 11.35 -5.22
C LYS A 46 3.01 10.14 -4.62
N TYR A 47 2.33 8.99 -4.59
CA TYR A 47 2.85 7.80 -3.92
C TYR A 47 3.17 6.70 -4.91
N LEU A 48 4.22 5.93 -4.63
CA LEU A 48 4.46 4.69 -5.36
C LEU A 48 3.28 3.74 -5.15
N ALA A 49 2.82 3.11 -6.22
CA ALA A 49 1.71 2.17 -6.15
C ALA A 49 2.21 0.76 -5.80
N ARG A 50 1.44 0.04 -4.98
CA ARG A 50 1.67 -1.37 -4.65
C ARG A 50 1.59 -2.21 -5.91
N ARG A 51 2.74 -2.74 -6.33
CA ARG A 51 2.88 -3.49 -7.58
C ARG A 51 1.88 -4.64 -7.72
N SER A 52 1.66 -5.41 -6.65
CA SER A 52 0.71 -6.54 -6.69
C SER A 52 -0.71 -6.11 -7.02
N ASN A 53 -1.17 -4.98 -6.49
CA ASN A 53 -2.52 -4.49 -6.74
C ASN A 53 -2.67 -3.92 -8.15
N ILE A 54 -1.63 -3.26 -8.66
CA ILE A 54 -1.59 -2.83 -10.07
C ILE A 54 -1.66 -4.04 -11.01
N LEU A 55 -0.85 -5.07 -10.78
CA LEU A 55 -0.87 -6.28 -11.61
C LEU A 55 -2.23 -6.98 -11.58
N ASN A 56 -2.86 -7.06 -10.40
CA ASN A 56 -4.19 -7.62 -10.24
C ASN A 56 -5.26 -6.82 -11.02
N LEU A 57 -5.20 -5.49 -10.99
CA LEU A 57 -6.13 -4.64 -11.76
C LEU A 57 -5.91 -4.79 -13.26
N LEU A 58 -4.66 -4.74 -13.72
CA LEU A 58 -4.33 -4.94 -15.13
C LEU A 58 -4.76 -6.33 -15.64
N GLU A 59 -4.62 -7.37 -14.80
CA GLU A 59 -5.12 -8.70 -15.12
C GLU A 59 -6.64 -8.73 -15.30
N VAL A 60 -7.38 -8.05 -14.41
CA VAL A 60 -8.83 -7.92 -14.54
C VAL A 60 -9.18 -7.20 -15.84
N ILE A 61 -8.56 -6.05 -16.10
CA ILE A 61 -8.81 -5.26 -17.31
C ILE A 61 -8.52 -6.09 -18.58
N TYR A 62 -7.51 -6.93 -18.56
CA TYR A 62 -7.16 -7.82 -19.69
C TYR A 62 -8.13 -8.98 -19.87
N LYS A 63 -8.54 -9.64 -18.76
CA LYS A 63 -9.27 -10.91 -18.76
C LYS A 63 -10.77 -10.80 -18.60
N VAL A 64 -11.29 -9.64 -18.20
CA VAL A 64 -12.72 -9.46 -17.98
C VAL A 64 -13.52 -9.82 -19.23
N ASP A 65 -14.54 -10.65 -19.05
CA ASP A 65 -15.41 -11.12 -20.12
C ASP A 65 -16.88 -11.11 -19.66
N VAL A 66 -17.80 -11.11 -20.63
CA VAL A 66 -19.22 -11.17 -20.36
C VAL A 66 -19.64 -12.63 -20.13
N ARG A 67 -20.06 -12.92 -18.89
CA ARG A 67 -20.64 -14.22 -18.52
C ARG A 67 -22.03 -14.37 -19.06
N THR A 68 -22.90 -13.36 -18.84
CA THR A 68 -24.29 -13.37 -19.30
C THR A 68 -24.88 -11.97 -19.34
N LYS A 69 -26.00 -11.82 -20.06
CA LYS A 69 -26.81 -10.60 -20.01
C LYS A 69 -27.65 -10.60 -18.75
N VAL A 70 -27.84 -9.43 -18.17
CA VAL A 70 -28.89 -9.24 -17.16
C VAL A 70 -30.27 -9.42 -17.78
N ALA A 71 -31.21 -10.03 -17.08
CA ALA A 71 -32.60 -10.14 -17.57
C ALA A 71 -33.22 -8.75 -17.69
N LYS A 72 -34.00 -8.49 -18.74
CA LYS A 72 -34.63 -7.16 -18.98
C LYS A 72 -35.46 -6.68 -17.79
N SER A 73 -36.15 -7.58 -17.10
CA SER A 73 -36.91 -7.29 -15.89
C SER A 73 -36.09 -6.76 -14.74
N ALA A 74 -34.78 -7.09 -14.68
CA ALA A 74 -33.83 -6.65 -13.65
C ALA A 74 -32.99 -5.42 -14.03
N TYR A 75 -33.04 -4.95 -15.30
CA TYR A 75 -32.23 -3.85 -15.80
C TYR A 75 -32.29 -2.61 -14.92
N ASN A 76 -33.50 -2.11 -14.66
CA ASN A 76 -33.70 -0.88 -13.89
C ASN A 76 -33.12 -0.99 -12.46
N ASN A 77 -33.31 -2.15 -11.85
CA ASN A 77 -32.76 -2.39 -10.50
C ASN A 77 -31.22 -2.42 -10.50
N VAL A 78 -30.63 -3.16 -11.43
CA VAL A 78 -29.16 -3.25 -11.56
C VAL A 78 -28.57 -1.87 -11.89
N ILE A 79 -29.17 -1.12 -12.84
CA ILE A 79 -28.69 0.23 -13.20
C ILE A 79 -28.78 1.18 -11.99
N LYS A 80 -29.91 1.17 -11.24
CA LYS A 80 -30.03 1.97 -10.02
C LYS A 80 -28.96 1.63 -8.98
N ARG A 81 -28.69 0.33 -8.76
CA ARG A 81 -27.64 -0.11 -7.82
C ARG A 81 -26.25 0.33 -8.26
N ILE A 82 -25.94 0.23 -9.56
CA ILE A 82 -24.65 0.72 -10.11
C ILE A 82 -24.56 2.25 -9.98
N ALA A 83 -25.66 2.96 -10.27
CA ALA A 83 -25.70 4.42 -10.16
C ALA A 83 -25.49 4.91 -8.72
N SER A 84 -25.94 4.14 -7.71
CA SER A 84 -25.82 4.52 -6.29
C SER A 84 -24.47 4.12 -5.70
N ASN A 85 -23.96 2.91 -6.01
CA ASN A 85 -22.82 2.30 -5.31
C ASN A 85 -21.71 1.81 -6.26
N GLY A 86 -21.84 2.10 -7.56
CA GLY A 86 -20.88 1.67 -8.57
C GLY A 86 -19.59 2.48 -8.53
N ILE A 87 -18.53 1.86 -9.00
CA ILE A 87 -17.23 2.49 -9.18
C ILE A 87 -17.06 2.81 -10.66
N LYS A 88 -16.83 4.08 -10.98
CA LYS A 88 -16.45 4.50 -12.32
C LYS A 88 -15.00 4.12 -12.57
N CYS A 89 -14.74 3.48 -13.70
CA CYS A 89 -13.40 3.17 -14.18
C CYS A 89 -13.19 3.82 -15.54
N GLU A 90 -12.17 4.66 -15.65
CA GLU A 90 -11.71 5.25 -16.91
C GLU A 90 -10.30 4.74 -17.21
N ILE A 91 -10.08 4.28 -18.44
CA ILE A 91 -8.80 3.72 -18.89
C ILE A 91 -8.27 4.57 -20.04
N TYR A 92 -7.04 5.01 -19.92
CA TYR A 92 -6.36 5.88 -20.88
C TYR A 92 -5.15 5.17 -21.46
N LEU A 93 -5.00 5.24 -22.78
CA LEU A 93 -3.93 4.61 -23.53
C LEU A 93 -2.96 5.65 -24.10
N ASN A 94 -1.69 5.30 -24.17
CA ASN A 94 -0.66 6.04 -24.90
C ASN A 94 -0.57 7.54 -24.57
N GLY A 95 -0.84 7.92 -23.31
CA GLY A 95 -0.79 9.30 -22.84
C GLY A 95 -1.90 10.21 -23.39
N LYS A 96 -2.95 9.66 -24.00
CA LYS A 96 -4.09 10.45 -24.51
C LYS A 96 -4.90 11.05 -23.34
N ASP A 97 -5.45 12.25 -23.55
CA ASP A 97 -6.34 12.90 -22.58
C ASP A 97 -7.76 12.33 -22.59
N LYS A 98 -8.16 11.70 -23.69
CA LYS A 98 -9.47 11.05 -23.82
C LYS A 98 -9.36 9.60 -23.39
N ALA A 99 -10.27 9.17 -22.50
CA ALA A 99 -10.36 7.77 -22.08
C ALA A 99 -10.72 6.88 -23.29
N GLU A 100 -10.03 5.77 -23.41
CA GLU A 100 -10.33 4.72 -24.39
C GLU A 100 -11.56 3.93 -23.98
N LYS A 101 -11.67 3.61 -22.70
CA LYS A 101 -12.82 2.92 -22.13
C LYS A 101 -13.31 3.60 -20.86
N ILE A 102 -14.62 3.67 -20.71
CA ILE A 102 -15.29 4.11 -19.48
C ILE A 102 -16.41 3.13 -19.18
N TYR A 103 -16.38 2.56 -18.00
CA TYR A 103 -17.42 1.68 -17.51
C TYR A 103 -17.64 1.81 -16.01
N TYR A 104 -18.74 1.30 -15.54
CA TYR A 104 -19.11 1.31 -14.13
C TYR A 104 -19.15 -0.13 -13.61
N VAL A 105 -18.46 -0.36 -12.50
CA VAL A 105 -18.35 -1.65 -11.81
C VAL A 105 -19.31 -1.64 -10.63
N GLY A 106 -20.31 -2.49 -10.67
CA GLY A 106 -21.31 -2.64 -9.63
C GLY A 106 -20.95 -3.71 -8.61
N GLY A 107 -21.97 -4.19 -7.89
CA GLY A 107 -21.82 -5.26 -6.90
C GLY A 107 -21.78 -6.65 -7.53
N GLN A 108 -21.65 -7.64 -6.64
CA GLN A 108 -21.64 -9.06 -6.97
C GLN A 108 -23.03 -9.60 -7.34
N THR A 109 -23.07 -10.70 -8.07
CA THR A 109 -24.25 -11.54 -8.26
C THR A 109 -24.57 -12.35 -6.99
N GLU A 110 -25.78 -12.93 -6.90
CA GLU A 110 -26.19 -13.72 -5.73
C GLU A 110 -25.30 -14.94 -5.49
N ASP A 111 -24.80 -15.56 -6.57
CA ASP A 111 -23.87 -16.69 -6.51
C ASP A 111 -22.41 -16.28 -6.22
N ILE A 112 -22.14 -14.98 -6.11
CA ILE A 112 -20.79 -14.39 -5.87
C ILE A 112 -19.77 -14.72 -6.99
N LEU A 113 -20.23 -15.24 -8.12
CA LEU A 113 -19.40 -15.67 -9.25
C LEU A 113 -19.39 -14.68 -10.42
N GLY A 114 -20.00 -13.52 -10.24
CA GLY A 114 -20.05 -12.47 -11.25
C GLY A 114 -20.16 -11.07 -10.66
N THR A 115 -19.90 -10.10 -11.50
CA THR A 115 -19.97 -8.67 -11.17
C THR A 115 -20.85 -7.95 -12.17
N PHE A 116 -21.80 -7.15 -11.71
CA PHE A 116 -22.60 -6.32 -12.60
C PHE A 116 -21.75 -5.17 -13.12
N MET A 117 -21.68 -5.03 -14.44
CA MET A 117 -20.97 -3.93 -15.08
C MET A 117 -21.79 -3.33 -16.22
N ILE A 118 -21.56 -2.05 -16.50
CA ILE A 118 -22.18 -1.33 -17.60
C ILE A 118 -21.18 -0.36 -18.24
N ILE A 119 -21.11 -0.33 -19.58
CA ILE A 119 -20.30 0.64 -20.31
C ILE A 119 -20.98 1.99 -20.27
N GLU A 120 -20.21 3.07 -20.22
CA GLU A 120 -20.74 4.44 -20.24
C GLU A 120 -21.64 4.68 -21.47
N ASN A 121 -22.73 5.41 -21.27
CA ASN A 121 -23.75 5.67 -22.28
C ASN A 121 -24.52 4.43 -22.79
N SER A 122 -24.35 3.28 -22.13
CA SER A 122 -25.18 2.09 -22.38
C SER A 122 -26.32 2.01 -21.37
N ASN A 123 -27.42 1.41 -21.80
CA ASN A 123 -28.55 1.02 -20.94
C ASN A 123 -28.63 -0.49 -20.73
N SER A 124 -27.59 -1.22 -21.15
CA SER A 124 -27.53 -2.69 -21.11
C SER A 124 -26.47 -3.16 -20.12
N PRO A 125 -26.84 -3.49 -18.89
CA PRO A 125 -25.90 -4.06 -17.92
C PRO A 125 -25.64 -5.53 -18.23
N PHE A 126 -24.44 -5.97 -17.88
CA PHE A 126 -23.97 -7.34 -18.02
C PHE A 126 -23.48 -7.90 -16.69
N VAL A 127 -23.52 -9.22 -16.58
CA VAL A 127 -22.76 -9.96 -15.57
C VAL A 127 -21.41 -10.30 -16.19
N THR A 128 -20.35 -9.80 -15.60
CA THR A 128 -18.97 -10.03 -16.03
C THR A 128 -18.24 -10.93 -15.06
N HIS A 129 -17.19 -11.58 -15.53
CA HIS A 129 -16.32 -12.45 -14.76
C HIS A 129 -14.91 -12.51 -15.39
N ILE A 130 -13.99 -13.18 -14.72
CA ILE A 130 -12.78 -13.69 -15.36
C ILE A 130 -12.95 -15.20 -15.51
N PRO A 131 -12.85 -15.77 -16.72
CA PRO A 131 -12.92 -17.22 -16.90
C PRO A 131 -11.95 -17.98 -16.00
N GLY A 132 -12.45 -18.96 -15.27
CA GLY A 132 -11.66 -19.76 -14.31
C GLY A 132 -11.43 -19.10 -12.94
N PHE A 133 -11.88 -17.88 -12.71
CA PHE A 133 -11.80 -17.22 -11.40
C PHE A 133 -13.13 -17.37 -10.64
N ASN A 134 -13.05 -17.84 -9.39
CA ASN A 134 -14.18 -17.94 -8.48
C ASN A 134 -14.23 -16.71 -7.58
N GLY A 135 -15.16 -15.78 -7.87
CA GLY A 135 -15.33 -14.56 -7.11
C GLY A 135 -15.87 -13.42 -7.96
N TYR A 136 -15.92 -12.25 -7.35
CA TYR A 136 -16.41 -11.02 -8.02
C TYR A 136 -15.29 -9.97 -8.09
N LEU A 137 -15.41 -9.02 -9.01
CA LEU A 137 -14.30 -8.16 -9.43
C LEU A 137 -14.23 -6.82 -8.68
N THR A 138 -15.32 -6.39 -8.05
CA THR A 138 -15.46 -5.06 -7.43
C THR A 138 -14.30 -4.67 -6.48
N PRO A 139 -13.79 -5.56 -5.60
CA PRO A 139 -12.70 -5.20 -4.70
C PRO A 139 -11.41 -4.78 -5.40
N ARG A 140 -11.20 -5.22 -6.66
CA ARG A 140 -10.01 -4.90 -7.45
C ARG A 140 -10.06 -3.51 -8.08
N TYR A 141 -11.22 -2.84 -8.01
CA TYR A 141 -11.44 -1.48 -8.50
C TYR A 141 -11.57 -0.45 -7.38
N SER A 142 -11.02 -0.72 -6.21
CA SER A 142 -11.16 0.17 -5.05
C SER A 142 -10.74 1.61 -5.35
N PRO A 143 -11.58 2.63 -5.10
CA PRO A 143 -11.20 4.04 -5.29
C PRO A 143 -10.48 4.63 -4.07
N LYS A 144 -10.12 3.82 -3.06
CA LYS A 144 -9.46 4.26 -1.82
C LYS A 144 -7.94 4.26 -2.00
N GLU A 145 -7.32 5.42 -1.81
CA GLU A 145 -5.88 5.62 -1.97
C GLU A 145 -5.03 4.62 -1.15
N SER A 146 -5.42 4.35 0.11
CA SER A 146 -4.72 3.44 1.00
C SER A 146 -4.57 2.01 0.45
N ASN A 147 -5.49 1.56 -0.42
CA ASN A 147 -5.40 0.24 -1.04
C ASN A 147 -4.32 0.15 -2.12
N TRP A 148 -3.84 1.30 -2.59
CA TRP A 148 -2.89 1.36 -3.72
C TRP A 148 -1.49 1.80 -3.32
N LYS A 149 -1.30 2.47 -2.19
CA LYS A 149 0.01 2.89 -1.74
C LYS A 149 0.91 1.69 -1.47
N ASP A 150 2.16 1.81 -1.88
CA ASP A 150 3.20 0.85 -1.49
C ASP A 150 3.45 0.99 0.02
N PRO A 151 3.29 -0.09 0.80
CA PRO A 151 3.48 -0.06 2.25
C PRO A 151 4.95 -0.10 2.68
N ALA A 152 5.88 0.30 1.83
CA ALA A 152 7.30 0.26 2.12
C ALA A 152 7.69 1.16 3.29
N LEU A 153 8.28 0.57 4.33
CA LEU A 153 9.05 1.29 5.34
C LEU A 153 10.45 1.56 4.80
N PHE A 154 11.15 0.49 4.42
CA PHE A 154 12.48 0.54 3.85
C PHE A 154 12.59 -0.44 2.68
N THR A 155 13.18 0.02 1.57
CA THR A 155 13.43 -0.78 0.35
C THR A 155 14.80 -0.43 -0.24
N TYR A 156 15.79 -0.20 0.62
CA TYR A 156 17.13 0.18 0.22
C TYR A 156 17.99 -1.03 -0.08
N GLN A 157 18.67 -1.03 -1.21
CA GLN A 157 19.80 -1.93 -1.41
C GLN A 157 21.01 -1.44 -0.60
N PRO A 158 21.90 -2.33 -0.12
CA PRO A 158 23.08 -1.92 0.66
C PRO A 158 23.90 -0.82 0.01
N GLU A 159 24.01 -0.84 -1.31
CA GLU A 159 24.80 0.11 -2.10
C GLU A 159 24.19 1.51 -2.14
N GLU A 160 22.88 1.63 -1.85
CA GLU A 160 22.17 2.92 -1.84
C GLU A 160 22.30 3.65 -0.51
N ILE A 161 22.67 2.94 0.56
CA ILE A 161 22.74 3.49 1.92
C ILE A 161 24.05 4.22 2.13
N SER A 162 23.97 5.46 2.66
CA SER A 162 25.12 6.26 3.12
C SER A 162 25.31 6.15 4.62
N SER A 163 24.22 6.20 5.38
CA SER A 163 24.28 5.99 6.83
C SER A 163 22.98 5.47 7.40
N ILE A 164 23.08 4.75 8.52
CA ILE A 164 21.95 4.33 9.35
C ILE A 164 22.20 4.80 10.77
N LYS A 165 21.20 5.40 11.40
CA LYS A 165 21.19 5.70 12.82
C LYS A 165 20.03 4.98 13.48
N LEU A 166 20.32 4.25 14.57
CA LEU A 166 19.33 3.58 15.41
C LEU A 166 19.49 4.04 16.84
N GLU A 167 18.42 4.56 17.43
CA GLU A 167 18.38 5.07 18.79
C GLU A 167 17.31 4.37 19.62
N TYR A 168 17.68 3.91 20.81
CA TYR A 168 16.80 3.30 21.80
C TYR A 168 16.63 4.26 22.98
N ALA A 169 15.40 4.73 23.22
CA ALA A 169 15.13 5.66 24.32
C ALA A 169 15.43 5.06 25.69
N ASN A 170 15.05 3.78 25.91
CA ASN A 170 15.22 3.08 27.17
C ASN A 170 16.61 2.41 27.35
N TYR A 171 17.37 2.27 26.29
CA TYR A 171 18.67 1.60 26.25
C TYR A 171 19.65 2.38 25.35
N PRO A 172 19.95 3.65 25.70
CA PRO A 172 20.77 4.52 24.83
C PRO A 172 22.16 3.95 24.54
N GLN A 173 22.71 3.11 25.43
CA GLN A 173 23.98 2.41 25.23
C GLN A 173 23.97 1.40 24.07
N ASN A 174 22.78 0.97 23.62
CA ASN A 174 22.62 0.08 22.47
C ASN A 174 22.42 0.84 21.15
N SER A 175 22.34 2.16 21.24
CA SER A 175 22.16 3.02 20.07
C SER A 175 23.46 3.11 19.27
N PHE A 176 23.35 3.17 17.94
CA PHE A 176 24.53 3.22 17.08
C PHE A 176 24.27 3.97 15.77
N ILE A 177 25.37 4.36 15.15
CA ILE A 177 25.40 4.90 13.78
C ILE A 177 26.34 4.02 12.97
N ILE A 178 25.86 3.55 11.82
CA ILE A 178 26.68 3.00 10.75
C ILE A 178 26.88 4.08 9.71
N ASP A 179 28.12 4.47 9.48
CA ASP A 179 28.51 5.43 8.44
C ASP A 179 29.28 4.69 7.34
N ILE A 180 28.80 4.83 6.10
CA ILE A 180 29.36 4.22 4.88
C ILE A 180 29.80 5.31 3.89
N SER A 181 29.76 6.56 4.30
CA SER A 181 30.27 7.67 3.51
C SER A 181 31.77 7.44 3.26
N ASN A 182 32.24 7.69 2.04
CA ASN A 182 33.64 7.48 1.63
C ASN A 182 34.12 6.03 1.48
N GLY A 183 33.21 5.06 1.38
CA GLY A 183 33.58 3.65 1.12
C GLY A 183 34.10 2.87 2.34
N ASN A 184 34.33 3.53 3.47
CA ASN A 184 34.71 2.91 4.74
C ASN A 184 33.47 2.72 5.61
N LYS A 185 33.34 1.54 6.22
CA LYS A 185 32.27 1.25 7.16
C LYS A 185 32.72 1.53 8.57
N LYS A 186 32.03 2.45 9.25
CA LYS A 186 32.31 2.81 10.65
C LYS A 186 31.06 2.60 11.48
N VAL A 187 31.21 2.11 12.70
CA VAL A 187 30.13 1.99 13.68
C VAL A 187 30.51 2.83 14.88
N THR A 188 29.68 3.78 15.25
CA THR A 188 29.91 4.69 16.38
C THR A 188 28.67 4.76 17.25
N SER A 189 28.82 5.16 18.52
CA SER A 189 27.68 5.60 19.33
C SER A 189 27.18 6.97 18.86
N PRO A 190 25.87 7.31 19.09
CA PRO A 190 25.29 8.58 18.64
C PRO A 190 25.95 9.84 19.23
N ASP A 191 26.57 9.72 20.41
CA ASP A 191 27.32 10.80 21.07
C ASP A 191 28.75 10.95 20.55
N GLY A 192 29.16 10.13 19.58
CA GLY A 192 30.50 10.11 19.01
C GLY A 192 31.58 9.51 19.91
N SER A 193 31.22 8.97 21.08
CA SER A 193 32.16 8.44 22.10
C SER A 193 32.49 6.97 21.84
N GLY A 194 32.83 6.49 20.78
CA GLY A 194 33.21 5.08 20.63
C GLY A 194 33.18 4.60 19.20
N LEU A 195 34.37 4.46 18.64
CA LEU A 195 34.57 3.56 17.52
C LEU A 195 34.54 2.14 18.09
N LEU A 196 33.64 1.29 17.61
CA LEU A 196 33.83 -0.13 17.77
C LEU A 196 35.11 -0.49 17.00
N SER A 197 36.10 -0.98 17.72
CA SER A 197 37.39 -1.42 17.16
C SER A 197 37.14 -2.46 16.08
N GLU A 198 37.60 -2.22 14.88
CA GLU A 198 37.52 -3.09 13.70
C GLU A 198 36.08 -3.59 13.40
N PRO A 199 35.31 -2.84 12.64
CA PRO A 199 33.94 -3.25 12.32
C PRO A 199 33.96 -4.56 11.53
N ASP A 200 33.13 -5.52 11.95
CA ASP A 200 32.81 -6.71 11.16
C ASP A 200 32.09 -6.26 9.88
N THR A 201 32.82 -6.11 8.79
CA THR A 201 32.31 -5.63 7.52
C THR A 201 31.27 -6.57 6.93
N ILE A 202 31.39 -7.88 7.17
CA ILE A 202 30.43 -8.90 6.73
C ILE A 202 29.15 -8.77 7.54
N GLY A 203 29.25 -8.61 8.85
CA GLY A 203 28.10 -8.38 9.72
C GLY A 203 27.34 -7.10 9.35
N ILE A 204 28.06 -6.02 9.04
CA ILE A 204 27.45 -4.77 8.56
C ILE A 204 26.71 -5.00 7.24
N ASP A 205 27.32 -5.66 6.26
CA ASP A 205 26.67 -5.94 4.97
C ASP A 205 25.40 -6.78 5.14
N ASN A 206 25.41 -7.77 5.99
CA ASN A 206 24.25 -8.58 6.31
C ASN A 206 23.15 -7.73 6.98
N TYR A 207 23.54 -6.83 7.88
CA TYR A 207 22.61 -5.92 8.54
C TYR A 207 21.98 -4.95 7.55
N LEU A 208 22.75 -4.35 6.64
CA LEU A 208 22.25 -3.45 5.61
C LEU A 208 21.22 -4.12 4.68
N ARG A 209 21.41 -5.41 4.38
CA ARG A 209 20.45 -6.17 3.55
C ARG A 209 19.07 -6.31 4.19
N LEU A 210 18.95 -6.20 5.51
CA LEU A 210 17.69 -6.24 6.21
C LEU A 210 16.74 -5.09 5.79
N TYR A 211 17.32 -3.99 5.32
CA TYR A 211 16.54 -2.80 4.90
C TYR A 211 16.01 -2.86 3.47
N SER A 212 16.23 -3.96 2.75
CA SER A 212 15.80 -4.09 1.35
C SER A 212 14.30 -4.38 1.18
N THR A 213 13.64 -4.94 2.20
CA THR A 213 12.24 -5.41 2.08
C THR A 213 11.50 -5.34 3.42
N ILE A 214 11.26 -4.12 3.93
CA ILE A 214 10.51 -3.91 5.17
C ILE A 214 9.27 -3.10 4.86
N TYR A 215 8.09 -3.67 5.20
CA TYR A 215 6.79 -3.09 4.92
C TYR A 215 5.98 -2.93 6.20
N TYR A 216 5.15 -1.88 6.25
CA TYR A 216 4.14 -1.74 7.30
C TYR A 216 2.88 -2.56 6.96
N GLU A 217 2.02 -2.78 7.93
CA GLU A 217 0.78 -3.55 7.74
C GLU A 217 -0.27 -2.70 7.00
N THR A 218 -0.59 -1.54 7.55
CA THR A 218 -1.55 -0.58 6.99
C THR A 218 -1.38 0.80 7.64
N GLU A 219 -1.94 1.83 7.02
CA GLU A 219 -2.05 3.16 7.64
C GLU A 219 -3.10 3.15 8.76
N VAL A 220 -2.86 3.94 9.81
CA VAL A 220 -3.81 4.12 10.91
C VAL A 220 -4.84 5.15 10.49
N ALA A 221 -6.03 4.68 10.11
CA ALA A 221 -7.10 5.53 9.59
C ALA A 221 -8.03 6.10 10.67
N ASP A 222 -8.07 5.48 11.84
CA ASP A 222 -9.02 5.77 12.92
C ASP A 222 -8.54 6.81 13.96
N LYS A 223 -7.25 7.23 13.87
CA LYS A 223 -6.73 8.30 14.74
C LYS A 223 -6.98 9.68 14.14
N THR A 224 -7.54 10.54 14.98
CA THR A 224 -7.65 11.97 14.64
C THR A 224 -6.27 12.64 14.61
N LYS A 225 -6.18 13.80 13.96
CA LYS A 225 -4.94 14.60 13.95
C LYS A 225 -4.47 14.88 15.37
N SER A 226 -5.37 15.30 16.27
CA SER A 226 -5.05 15.54 17.69
C SER A 226 -4.53 14.29 18.41
N GLY A 227 -5.05 13.10 18.07
CA GLY A 227 -4.55 11.83 18.61
C GLY A 227 -3.15 11.48 18.12
N ILE A 228 -2.82 11.83 16.86
CA ILE A 228 -1.47 11.70 16.32
C ILE A 228 -0.52 12.70 16.99
N ASP A 229 -0.91 13.97 17.09
CA ASP A 229 -0.10 15.01 17.73
C ASP A 229 0.19 14.66 19.20
N SER A 230 -0.79 14.10 19.94
CA SER A 230 -0.62 13.60 21.29
C SER A 230 0.39 12.45 21.36
N LEU A 231 0.35 11.50 20.43
CA LEU A 231 1.32 10.42 20.37
C LEU A 231 2.74 10.96 20.12
N LEU A 232 2.88 11.88 19.17
CA LEU A 232 4.16 12.48 18.78
C LEU A 232 4.75 13.40 19.88
N SER A 233 3.95 13.85 20.82
CA SER A 233 4.45 14.59 22.01
C SER A 233 5.17 13.70 23.00
N THR A 234 5.05 12.38 22.89
CA THR A 234 5.80 11.41 23.71
C THR A 234 7.09 11.01 22.99
N PRO A 235 8.18 10.72 23.70
CA PRO A 235 9.39 10.23 23.06
C PRO A 235 9.14 8.85 22.44
N PRO A 236 9.59 8.60 21.20
CA PRO A 236 9.51 7.27 20.58
C PRO A 236 10.38 6.28 21.38
N SER A 237 9.97 5.03 21.44
CA SER A 237 10.79 3.97 22.07
C SER A 237 12.03 3.65 21.25
N ILE A 238 11.92 3.75 19.91
CA ILE A 238 13.00 3.52 18.97
C ILE A 238 12.87 4.53 17.81
N SER A 239 14.00 5.05 17.35
CA SER A 239 14.09 5.91 16.17
C SER A 239 15.07 5.34 15.17
N PHE A 240 14.63 5.22 13.93
CA PHE A 240 15.47 4.89 12.78
C PHE A 240 15.65 6.12 11.90
N SER A 241 16.86 6.32 11.41
CA SER A 241 17.14 7.30 10.39
C SER A 241 18.09 6.68 9.35
N ILE A 242 17.67 6.68 8.09
CA ILE A 242 18.49 6.26 6.96
C ILE A 242 18.74 7.45 6.07
N VAL A 243 19.99 7.63 5.67
CA VAL A 243 20.40 8.58 4.64
C VAL A 243 20.94 7.80 3.46
N ASP A 244 20.40 8.04 2.27
CA ASP A 244 20.88 7.42 1.05
C ASP A 244 22.05 8.20 0.41
N LYS A 245 22.64 7.64 -0.64
CA LYS A 245 23.75 8.27 -1.38
C LYS A 245 23.35 9.53 -2.14
N GLN A 246 22.04 9.78 -2.34
CA GLN A 246 21.49 11.03 -2.88
C GLN A 246 21.19 12.06 -1.76
N ASN A 247 21.64 11.78 -0.54
CA ASN A 247 21.42 12.61 0.66
C ASN A 247 19.93 12.79 1.02
N LYS A 248 19.08 11.85 0.63
CA LYS A 248 17.67 11.82 1.05
C LYS A 248 17.59 11.09 2.39
N LYS A 249 16.89 11.72 3.34
CA LYS A 249 16.68 11.18 4.68
C LYS A 249 15.29 10.57 4.79
N ARG A 250 15.21 9.38 5.38
CA ARG A 250 13.98 8.71 5.77
C ARG A 250 14.02 8.34 7.24
N GLU A 251 12.96 8.66 7.98
CA GLU A 251 12.90 8.42 9.43
C GLU A 251 11.66 7.62 9.79
N LEU A 252 11.83 6.74 10.76
CA LEU A 252 10.76 5.95 11.35
C LEU A 252 10.85 6.05 12.87
N PHE A 253 9.79 6.58 13.49
CA PHE A 253 9.66 6.66 14.93
C PHE A 253 8.68 5.61 15.43
N ILE A 254 9.10 4.75 16.35
CA ILE A 254 8.32 3.63 16.85
C ILE A 254 7.79 3.94 18.24
N PHE A 255 6.49 3.69 18.41
CA PHE A 255 5.77 3.87 19.67
C PHE A 255 5.05 2.58 20.04
N PRO A 256 5.01 2.22 21.34
CA PRO A 256 4.19 1.12 21.81
C PRO A 256 2.70 1.38 21.51
N MET A 257 2.01 0.37 21.01
CA MET A 257 0.58 0.44 20.77
C MET A 257 -0.16 -0.02 22.04
N PRO A 258 -1.08 0.78 22.63
CA PRO A 258 -1.89 0.32 23.75
C PRO A 258 -2.70 -0.91 23.37
N LEU A 259 -2.84 -1.83 24.33
CA LEU A 259 -3.66 -3.02 24.13
C LEU A 259 -5.14 -2.62 23.98
N ALA A 260 -5.81 -3.11 22.93
CA ALA A 260 -7.23 -2.88 22.75
C ALA A 260 -8.05 -3.59 23.86
N ALA A 261 -9.10 -2.92 24.34
CA ALA A 261 -9.94 -3.45 25.41
C ALA A 261 -10.60 -4.80 25.09
N ASN A 262 -10.81 -5.07 23.79
CA ASN A 262 -11.40 -6.31 23.26
C ASN A 262 -10.35 -7.31 22.75
N SER A 263 -9.06 -7.10 23.05
CA SER A 263 -8.00 -8.05 22.65
C SER A 263 -8.21 -9.40 23.35
N MET A 264 -8.03 -10.49 22.58
CA MET A 264 -8.07 -11.85 23.12
C MET A 264 -6.86 -12.16 24.02
N ASN A 265 -5.71 -11.55 23.74
CA ASN A 265 -4.46 -11.74 24.48
C ASN A 265 -4.27 -10.60 25.47
N GLN A 266 -4.90 -10.70 26.66
CA GLN A 266 -4.78 -9.67 27.70
C GLN A 266 -3.67 -9.94 28.71
N VAL A 267 -3.06 -11.13 28.66
CA VAL A 267 -2.00 -11.56 29.57
C VAL A 267 -0.82 -12.18 28.79
N ASP A 268 0.36 -12.07 29.37
CA ASP A 268 1.55 -12.75 28.85
C ASP A 268 1.56 -14.26 29.18
N SER A 269 2.60 -14.97 28.74
CA SER A 269 2.76 -16.42 28.98
C SER A 269 2.80 -16.84 30.44
N ILE A 270 2.98 -15.91 31.37
CA ILE A 270 3.01 -16.14 32.83
C ILE A 270 1.84 -15.46 33.56
N GLY A 271 0.79 -15.04 32.81
CA GLY A 271 -0.46 -14.52 33.38
C GLY A 271 -0.45 -13.05 33.81
N ARG A 272 0.59 -12.26 33.49
CA ARG A 272 0.63 -10.82 33.81
C ARG A 272 -0.13 -10.03 32.75
N LYS A 273 -0.91 -9.03 33.21
CA LYS A 273 -1.64 -8.13 32.30
C LYS A 273 -0.68 -7.40 31.36
N LEU A 274 -0.96 -7.49 30.06
CA LEU A 274 -0.27 -6.71 29.06
C LEU A 274 -0.78 -5.26 29.06
N LYS A 275 0.12 -4.30 28.99
CA LYS A 275 -0.19 -2.88 28.82
C LYS A 275 -0.25 -2.48 27.36
N TYR A 276 0.56 -3.14 26.56
CA TYR A 276 0.74 -2.86 25.13
C TYR A 276 0.44 -4.10 24.30
N ASP A 277 0.08 -3.88 23.04
CA ASP A 277 -0.11 -4.94 22.06
C ASP A 277 1.22 -5.70 21.84
N PRO A 278 1.23 -7.04 21.99
CA PRO A 278 2.46 -7.82 21.83
C PRO A 278 2.85 -8.03 20.37
N ASP A 279 1.92 -7.82 19.43
CA ASP A 279 2.11 -8.15 18.02
C ASP A 279 2.28 -6.91 17.14
N ARG A 280 1.79 -5.74 17.60
CA ARG A 280 1.74 -4.50 16.81
C ARG A 280 2.37 -3.32 17.53
N LEU A 281 2.92 -2.42 16.71
CA LEU A 281 3.50 -1.15 17.10
C LEU A 281 2.90 -0.04 16.24
N TYR A 282 2.91 1.19 16.74
CA TYR A 282 2.77 2.36 15.89
C TYR A 282 4.12 2.76 15.31
N GLY A 283 4.14 3.07 14.01
CA GLY A 283 5.26 3.71 13.33
C GLY A 283 4.84 5.05 12.77
N TYR A 284 5.60 6.11 13.01
CA TYR A 284 5.42 7.39 12.32
C TYR A 284 6.54 7.57 11.31
N LEU A 285 6.17 7.68 10.05
CA LEU A 285 7.08 7.66 8.91
C LEU A 285 7.24 9.06 8.32
N GLN A 286 8.49 9.49 8.14
CA GLN A 286 8.86 10.74 7.46
C GLN A 286 9.72 10.42 6.22
N PRO A 287 9.58 11.17 5.12
CA PRO A 287 8.89 12.47 4.99
C PRO A 287 7.37 12.39 4.72
N GLU A 288 6.76 11.21 4.62
CA GLU A 288 5.33 11.04 4.28
C GLU A 288 4.39 11.62 5.33
N ASN A 289 4.83 11.75 6.57
CA ASN A 289 4.06 12.21 7.73
C ASN A 289 2.81 11.36 7.97
N ILE A 290 2.98 10.03 7.91
CA ILE A 290 1.91 9.06 8.11
C ILE A 290 2.14 8.21 9.35
N LEU A 291 1.05 7.87 10.06
CA LEU A 291 1.05 6.91 11.13
C LEU A 291 0.62 5.54 10.58
N VAL A 292 1.37 4.50 10.91
CA VAL A 292 1.16 3.16 10.37
C VAL A 292 1.16 2.12 11.49
N PHE A 293 0.49 0.99 11.24
CA PHE A 293 0.66 -0.23 12.04
C PHE A 293 1.83 -1.04 11.49
N ILE A 294 2.71 -1.47 12.41
CA ILE A 294 3.85 -2.33 12.08
C ILE A 294 3.73 -3.60 12.92
N GLN A 295 3.83 -4.76 12.26
CA GLN A 295 3.93 -6.02 12.99
C GLN A 295 5.30 -6.10 13.66
N GLN A 296 5.30 -6.43 14.96
CA GLN A 296 6.53 -6.47 15.75
C GLN A 296 7.56 -7.43 15.15
N GLN A 297 7.14 -8.58 14.66
CA GLN A 297 8.02 -9.55 13.98
C GLN A 297 8.74 -8.99 12.75
N THR A 298 8.10 -8.04 12.03
CA THR A 298 8.68 -7.42 10.83
C THR A 298 9.87 -6.55 11.19
N ILE A 299 9.80 -5.81 12.29
CA ILE A 299 10.81 -4.84 12.69
C ILE A 299 11.85 -5.43 13.65
N ASN A 300 11.51 -6.48 14.41
CA ASN A 300 12.41 -7.10 15.40
C ASN A 300 13.75 -7.57 14.81
N LYS A 301 13.78 -7.92 13.52
CA LYS A 301 15.01 -8.31 12.83
C LYS A 301 16.05 -7.18 12.76
N LEU A 302 15.63 -5.92 12.90
CA LEU A 302 16.51 -4.75 12.90
C LEU A 302 17.12 -4.46 14.28
N PHE A 303 16.64 -5.13 15.34
CA PHE A 303 17.06 -4.90 16.73
C PHE A 303 18.09 -5.90 17.24
N ARG A 304 18.53 -6.82 16.39
CA ARG A 304 19.45 -7.92 16.79
C ARG A 304 20.89 -7.63 16.43
#